data_2c274acc280b91abefb1d0036101ac4d
#
_entry.id   2c274acc280b91abefb1d0036101ac4d
#
_cell.length_a   1.000
_cell.length_b   1.000
_cell.length_c   1.000
_cell.angle_alpha   90.00
_cell.angle_beta   90.00
_cell.angle_gamma   90.00
#
_symmetry.space_group_name_H-M   'P 1'
#
loop_
_entity.id
_entity.type
_entity.pdbx_description
1 polymer ?
#
loop_
_entity_poly.entity_id
_entity_poly.type
_entity_poly.pdbx_seq_one_letter_code
_entity_poly.pdbx_strand_id
1 'polypeptide(L)'
;MLKNALLISFAFIGTVVGAGFASGQEALLYFSAFGTQGIWGAVLGSALMLIAGVTILQLGSFFQAKEHMEVLGSISSKVMGWILDIATIVTLFSIGFVMFAGAGANLNQQFGLPVWIGAVLMLAATIGFGMLDVDKVTGAIGALTPFLLAFVIIGCGWTLINGDPDWAALNAAAANVDSSLPNWWISALNYTGLNVMC
;
A
#
# COMPACT_ATOMS: atom_id res chain seq x y z
N MET A 1 21.83 13.73 -7.87
CA MET A 1 20.53 14.22 -7.39
C MET A 1 19.35 13.42 -8.00
N LEU A 2 19.17 13.37 -9.31
CA LEU A 2 18.04 12.65 -9.95
C LEU A 2 17.97 11.16 -9.59
N LYS A 3 19.10 10.45 -9.56
CA LYS A 3 19.15 9.02 -9.19
C LYS A 3 18.62 8.75 -7.78
N ASN A 4 18.99 9.59 -6.82
CA ASN A 4 18.52 9.43 -5.43
C ASN A 4 17.04 9.80 -5.30
N ALA A 5 16.57 10.82 -6.02
CA ALA A 5 15.17 11.19 -6.05
C ALA A 5 14.31 10.06 -6.63
N LEU A 6 14.74 9.45 -7.75
CA LEU A 6 14.04 8.29 -8.34
C LEU A 6 14.04 7.09 -7.39
N LEU A 7 15.15 6.80 -6.72
CA LEU A 7 15.22 5.68 -5.78
C LEU A 7 14.27 5.88 -4.60
N ILE A 8 14.21 7.08 -4.02
CA ILE A 8 13.27 7.43 -2.95
C ILE A 8 11.82 7.34 -3.44
N SER A 9 11.53 7.86 -4.65
CA SER A 9 10.20 7.78 -5.23
C SER A 9 9.75 6.33 -5.45
N PHE A 10 10.62 5.48 -5.99
CA PHE A 10 10.32 4.06 -6.17
C PHE A 10 10.21 3.32 -4.83
N ALA A 11 11.00 3.68 -3.82
CA ALA A 11 10.86 3.12 -2.49
C ALA A 11 9.51 3.50 -1.88
N PHE A 12 9.08 4.76 -1.99
CA PHE A 12 7.77 5.21 -1.52
C PHE A 12 6.62 4.47 -2.21
N ILE A 13 6.67 4.32 -3.53
CA ILE A 13 5.67 3.53 -4.27
C ILE A 13 5.71 2.06 -3.82
N GLY A 14 6.89 1.49 -3.65
CA GLY A 14 7.07 0.09 -3.26
C GLY A 14 6.54 -0.23 -1.86
N THR A 15 6.59 0.72 -0.92
CA THR A 15 6.00 0.55 0.41
C THR A 15 4.47 0.56 0.39
N VAL A 16 3.87 1.36 -0.50
CA VAL A 16 2.40 1.38 -0.69
C VAL A 16 1.90 0.11 -1.36
N VAL A 17 2.70 -0.48 -2.26
CA VAL A 17 2.32 -1.70 -2.97
C VAL A 17 2.62 -2.92 -2.11
N GLY A 18 1.70 -3.24 -1.21
CA GLY A 18 1.75 -4.41 -0.34
C GLY A 18 1.14 -5.67 -0.96
N ALA A 19 1.03 -6.73 -0.15
CA ALA A 19 0.45 -8.01 -0.56
C ALA A 19 -1.03 -7.89 -0.98
N GLY A 20 -1.79 -6.99 -0.34
CA GLY A 20 -3.18 -6.72 -0.68
C GLY A 20 -3.36 -6.10 -2.06
N PHE A 21 -2.46 -5.18 -2.44
CA PHE A 21 -2.43 -4.61 -3.79
C PHE A 21 -1.95 -5.65 -4.82
N ALA A 22 -0.89 -6.38 -4.49
CA ALA A 22 -0.33 -7.41 -5.40
C ALA A 22 -1.32 -8.54 -5.69
N SER A 23 -2.19 -8.90 -4.73
CA SER A 23 -3.28 -9.87 -4.93
C SER A 23 -4.53 -9.28 -5.60
N GLY A 24 -4.59 -7.96 -5.77
CA GLY A 24 -5.77 -7.23 -6.24
C GLY A 24 -6.87 -7.07 -5.20
N GLN A 25 -6.72 -7.62 -4.01
CA GLN A 25 -7.74 -7.60 -2.95
C GLN A 25 -8.05 -6.18 -2.48
N GLU A 26 -7.03 -5.35 -2.31
CA GLU A 26 -7.24 -3.94 -1.94
C GLU A 26 -7.96 -3.18 -3.04
N ALA A 27 -7.56 -3.36 -4.31
CA ALA A 27 -8.22 -2.74 -5.44
C ALA A 27 -9.71 -3.16 -5.52
N LEU A 28 -9.98 -4.44 -5.24
CA LEU A 28 -11.34 -4.97 -5.23
C LEU A 28 -12.18 -4.34 -4.11
N LEU A 29 -11.71 -4.37 -2.86
CA LEU A 29 -12.48 -3.96 -1.69
C LEU A 29 -12.63 -2.45 -1.56
N TYR A 30 -11.59 -1.68 -1.88
CA TYR A 30 -11.62 -0.23 -1.71
C TYR A 30 -12.17 0.53 -2.92
N PHE A 31 -12.08 -0.05 -4.12
CA PHE A 31 -12.48 0.65 -5.35
C PHE A 31 -13.49 -0.13 -6.18
N SER A 32 -13.19 -1.36 -6.60
CA SER A 32 -14.06 -2.12 -7.51
C SER A 32 -15.41 -2.46 -6.90
N ALA A 33 -15.51 -2.63 -5.58
CA ALA A 33 -16.74 -2.86 -4.84
C ALA A 33 -17.78 -1.74 -5.00
N PHE A 34 -17.36 -0.56 -5.47
CA PHE A 34 -18.24 0.58 -5.73
C PHE A 34 -18.56 0.76 -7.22
N GLY A 35 -18.20 -0.21 -8.06
CA GLY A 35 -18.46 -0.17 -9.50
C GLY A 35 -17.83 1.06 -10.15
N THR A 36 -18.61 1.76 -10.99
CA THR A 36 -18.15 2.98 -11.68
C THR A 36 -17.79 4.12 -10.72
N GLN A 37 -18.38 4.19 -9.53
CA GLN A 37 -18.03 5.18 -8.51
C GLN A 37 -16.65 4.92 -7.92
N GLY A 38 -16.16 3.69 -7.93
CA GLY A 38 -14.82 3.34 -7.50
C GLY A 38 -13.71 4.04 -8.30
N ILE A 39 -13.96 4.39 -9.56
CA ILE A 39 -13.03 5.19 -10.38
C ILE A 39 -12.80 6.57 -9.75
N TRP A 40 -13.86 7.22 -9.32
CA TRP A 40 -13.76 8.51 -8.61
C TRP A 40 -13.06 8.35 -7.26
N GLY A 41 -13.29 7.21 -6.59
CA GLY A 41 -12.56 6.83 -5.38
C GLY A 41 -11.06 6.70 -5.62
N ALA A 42 -10.66 6.04 -6.70
CA ALA A 42 -9.26 5.91 -7.09
C ALA A 42 -8.61 7.25 -7.43
N VAL A 43 -9.32 8.13 -8.14
CA VAL A 43 -8.84 9.50 -8.46
C VAL A 43 -8.66 10.31 -7.17
N LEU A 44 -9.66 10.30 -6.27
CA LEU A 44 -9.61 11.00 -5.00
C LEU A 44 -8.47 10.46 -4.12
N GLY A 45 -8.36 9.14 -3.96
CA GLY A 45 -7.30 8.49 -3.19
C GLY A 45 -5.91 8.83 -3.73
N SER A 46 -5.73 8.78 -5.06
CA SER A 46 -4.46 9.16 -5.70
C SER A 46 -4.08 10.62 -5.45
N ALA A 47 -5.04 11.54 -5.53
CA ALA A 47 -4.80 12.96 -5.24
C ALA A 47 -4.41 13.19 -3.78
N LEU A 48 -5.11 12.53 -2.86
CA LEU A 48 -4.81 12.62 -1.42
C LEU A 48 -3.44 12.01 -1.08
N MET A 49 -3.11 10.86 -1.68
CA MET A 49 -1.78 10.23 -1.53
C MET A 49 -0.66 11.13 -2.05
N LEU A 50 -0.87 11.80 -3.19
CA LEU A 50 0.10 12.75 -3.73
C LEU A 50 0.33 13.91 -2.75
N ILE A 51 -0.74 14.52 -2.26
CA ILE A 51 -0.67 15.64 -1.31
C ILE A 51 0.02 15.21 -0.02
N ALA A 52 -0.40 14.08 0.56
CA ALA A 52 0.18 13.56 1.78
C ALA A 52 1.67 13.22 1.60
N GLY A 53 2.03 12.49 0.54
CA GLY A 53 3.41 12.11 0.25
C GLY A 53 4.33 13.31 0.06
N VAL A 54 3.90 14.31 -0.73
CA VAL A 54 4.67 15.56 -0.91
C VAL A 54 4.83 16.28 0.43
N THR A 55 3.77 16.37 1.23
CA THR A 55 3.81 17.04 2.53
C THR A 55 4.77 16.35 3.50
N ILE A 56 4.70 15.01 3.59
CA ILE A 56 5.58 14.22 4.47
C ILE A 56 7.04 14.37 4.05
N LEU A 57 7.33 14.26 2.76
CA LEU A 57 8.69 14.43 2.24
C LEU A 57 9.25 15.83 2.50
N GLN A 58 8.42 16.87 2.33
CA GLN A 58 8.81 18.26 2.62
C GLN A 58 9.07 18.47 4.11
N LEU A 59 8.20 17.97 4.98
CA LEU A 59 8.37 18.06 6.43
C LEU A 59 9.61 17.31 6.90
N GLY A 60 9.80 16.07 6.46
CA GLY A 60 11.00 15.29 6.77
C GLY A 60 12.28 15.98 6.33
N SER A 61 12.29 16.59 5.14
CA SER A 61 13.43 17.36 4.64
C SER A 61 13.65 18.66 5.42
N PHE A 62 12.60 19.35 5.81
CA PHE A 62 12.66 20.62 6.54
C PHE A 62 13.20 20.43 7.95
N PHE A 63 12.70 19.42 8.67
CA PHE A 63 13.14 19.11 10.04
C PHE A 63 14.42 18.28 10.09
N GLN A 64 14.90 17.77 8.94
CA GLN A 64 15.99 16.77 8.87
C GLN A 64 15.76 15.61 9.85
N ALA A 65 14.49 15.23 10.01
CA ALA A 65 14.05 14.27 11.00
C ALA A 65 14.65 12.90 10.76
N LYS A 66 15.16 12.29 11.82
CA LYS A 66 15.65 10.92 11.82
C LYS A 66 14.58 9.92 12.27
N GLU A 67 13.61 10.41 13.01
CA GLU A 67 12.50 9.62 13.57
C GLU A 67 11.17 10.32 13.30
N HIS A 68 10.12 9.52 13.09
CA HIS A 68 8.77 10.03 12.84
C HIS A 68 8.23 10.89 14.00
N MET A 69 8.63 10.59 15.24
CA MET A 69 8.24 11.34 16.43
C MET A 69 8.74 12.78 16.46
N GLU A 70 9.86 13.07 15.81
CA GLU A 70 10.37 14.45 15.71
C GLU A 70 9.42 15.32 14.89
N VAL A 71 8.87 14.76 13.79
CA VAL A 71 7.91 15.47 12.94
C VAL A 71 6.57 15.59 13.65
N LEU A 72 6.05 14.50 14.21
CA LEU A 72 4.77 14.49 14.90
C LEU A 72 4.77 15.41 16.13
N GLY A 73 5.86 15.40 16.90
CA GLY A 73 6.02 16.26 18.08
C GLY A 73 6.12 17.75 17.78
N SER A 74 6.55 18.12 16.56
CA SER A 74 6.61 19.53 16.15
C SER A 74 5.28 20.10 15.68
N ILE A 75 4.37 19.23 15.21
CA ILE A 75 3.07 19.61 14.61
C ILE A 75 1.91 19.43 15.60
N SER A 76 2.06 18.51 16.56
CA SER A 76 0.99 18.13 17.49
C SER A 76 1.36 18.36 18.94
N SER A 77 0.34 18.39 19.82
CA SER A 77 0.56 18.39 21.27
C SER A 77 1.19 17.03 21.68
N LYS A 78 1.93 17.04 22.80
CA LYS A 78 2.61 15.84 23.31
C LYS A 78 1.67 14.64 23.49
N VAL A 79 0.44 14.87 23.92
CA VAL A 79 -0.59 13.83 24.11
C VAL A 79 -1.04 13.27 22.75
N MET A 80 -1.29 14.15 21.77
CA MET A 80 -1.69 13.74 20.43
C MET A 80 -0.57 12.96 19.72
N GLY A 81 0.69 13.40 19.88
CA GLY A 81 1.85 12.67 19.37
C GLY A 81 1.91 11.23 19.89
N TRP A 82 1.69 11.02 21.20
CA TRP A 82 1.63 9.69 21.80
C TRP A 82 0.49 8.82 21.24
N ILE A 83 -0.69 9.40 21.07
CA ILE A 83 -1.85 8.68 20.50
C ILE A 83 -1.55 8.23 19.07
N LEU A 84 -0.99 9.13 18.25
CA LEU A 84 -0.63 8.83 16.87
C LEU A 84 0.46 7.76 16.79
N ASP A 85 1.47 7.82 17.66
CA ASP A 85 2.54 6.83 17.72
C ASP A 85 2.00 5.43 18.04
N ILE A 86 1.17 5.31 19.09
CA ILE A 86 0.53 4.03 19.43
C ILE A 86 -0.36 3.52 18.27
N ALA A 87 -1.14 4.41 17.65
CA ALA A 87 -1.97 4.05 16.51
C ALA A 87 -1.14 3.53 15.35
N THR A 88 -0.01 4.18 15.04
CA THR A 88 0.92 3.76 13.99
C THR A 88 1.51 2.39 14.30
N ILE A 89 1.99 2.16 15.53
CA ILE A 89 2.55 0.86 15.96
C ILE A 89 1.52 -0.25 15.80
N VAL A 90 0.28 -0.05 16.29
CA VAL A 90 -0.79 -1.04 16.19
C VAL A 90 -1.14 -1.32 14.73
N THR A 91 -1.19 -0.29 13.89
CA THR A 91 -1.49 -0.41 12.47
C THR A 91 -0.39 -1.20 11.75
N LEU A 92 0.87 -0.82 11.91
CA LEU A 92 2.01 -1.52 11.29
C LEU A 92 2.10 -2.99 11.73
N PHE A 93 1.86 -3.26 13.02
CA PHE A 93 1.82 -4.62 13.54
C PHE A 93 0.70 -5.45 12.90
N SER A 94 -0.50 -4.86 12.77
CA SER A 94 -1.63 -5.51 12.11
C SER A 94 -1.37 -5.78 10.63
N ILE A 95 -0.77 -4.83 9.92
CA ILE A 95 -0.35 -4.99 8.52
C ILE A 95 0.65 -6.14 8.39
N GLY A 96 1.61 -6.26 9.32
CA GLY A 96 2.56 -7.38 9.35
C GLY A 96 1.88 -8.74 9.32
N PHE A 97 0.84 -8.96 10.13
CA PHE A 97 0.06 -10.22 10.10
C PHE A 97 -0.63 -10.45 8.77
N VAL A 98 -1.25 -9.41 8.20
CA VAL A 98 -1.91 -9.49 6.90
C VAL A 98 -0.91 -9.87 5.81
N MET A 99 0.31 -9.31 5.85
CA MET A 99 1.37 -9.63 4.89
C MET A 99 1.83 -11.09 5.00
N PHE A 100 2.01 -11.61 6.22
CA PHE A 100 2.36 -13.03 6.41
C PHE A 100 1.25 -13.97 5.95
N ALA A 101 0.00 -13.66 6.25
CA ALA A 101 -1.15 -14.42 5.79
C ALA A 101 -1.28 -14.37 4.26
N GLY A 102 -1.11 -13.18 3.67
CA GLY A 102 -1.14 -12.97 2.22
C GLY A 102 -0.06 -13.74 1.48
N ALA A 103 1.17 -13.74 1.99
CA ALA A 103 2.26 -14.56 1.42
C ALA A 103 1.92 -16.06 1.46
N GLY A 104 1.36 -16.52 2.58
CA GLY A 104 0.90 -17.89 2.73
C GLY A 104 -0.20 -18.27 1.74
N ALA A 105 -1.21 -17.41 1.61
CA ALA A 105 -2.33 -17.60 0.69
C ALA A 105 -1.86 -17.62 -0.78
N ASN A 106 -0.98 -16.70 -1.17
CA ASN A 106 -0.43 -16.63 -2.53
C ASN A 106 0.35 -17.89 -2.90
N LEU A 107 1.22 -18.41 -2.03
CA LEU A 107 1.96 -19.64 -2.29
C LEU A 107 1.04 -20.86 -2.31
N ASN A 108 0.00 -20.88 -1.52
CA ASN A 108 -1.01 -21.94 -1.58
C ASN A 108 -1.76 -21.92 -2.91
N GLN A 109 -2.20 -20.74 -3.39
CA GLN A 109 -2.91 -20.61 -4.66
C GLN A 109 -2.05 -20.95 -5.88
N GLN A 110 -0.76 -20.57 -5.85
CA GLN A 110 0.15 -20.76 -7.00
C GLN A 110 0.75 -22.18 -7.06
N PHE A 111 1.10 -22.74 -5.92
CA PHE A 111 1.89 -23.97 -5.83
C PHE A 111 1.21 -25.08 -5.02
N GLY A 112 0.02 -24.85 -4.46
CA GLY A 112 -0.67 -25.82 -3.61
C GLY A 112 0.02 -26.06 -2.26
N LEU A 113 0.98 -25.22 -1.87
CA LEU A 113 1.72 -25.38 -0.63
C LEU A 113 0.84 -25.03 0.58
N PRO A 114 1.02 -25.69 1.74
CA PRO A 114 0.35 -25.29 2.96
C PRO A 114 0.61 -23.81 3.31
N VAL A 115 -0.43 -23.08 3.70
CA VAL A 115 -0.39 -21.61 3.97
C VAL A 115 0.72 -21.23 4.95
N TRP A 116 0.97 -22.06 5.97
CA TRP A 116 2.00 -21.81 6.98
C TRP A 116 3.43 -21.77 6.41
N ILE A 117 3.71 -22.50 5.32
CA ILE A 117 5.03 -22.49 4.67
C ILE A 117 5.32 -21.11 4.11
N GLY A 118 4.37 -20.52 3.41
CA GLY A 118 4.51 -19.17 2.88
C GLY A 118 4.66 -18.11 3.97
N ALA A 119 3.89 -18.24 5.05
CA ALA A 119 3.99 -17.34 6.19
C ALA A 119 5.39 -17.43 6.87
N VAL A 120 5.93 -18.63 7.05
CA VAL A 120 7.27 -18.85 7.63
C VAL A 120 8.36 -18.31 6.71
N LEU A 121 8.26 -18.54 5.39
CA LEU A 121 9.22 -18.00 4.42
C LEU A 121 9.22 -16.47 4.44
N MET A 122 8.04 -15.85 4.47
CA MET A 122 7.91 -14.40 4.56
C MET A 122 8.47 -13.86 5.88
N LEU A 123 8.22 -14.53 7.00
CA LEU A 123 8.78 -14.18 8.30
C LEU A 123 10.32 -14.25 8.27
N ALA A 124 10.89 -15.33 7.74
CA ALA A 124 12.33 -15.49 7.61
C ALA A 124 12.95 -14.40 6.73
N ALA A 125 12.31 -14.08 5.60
CA ALA A 125 12.72 -12.98 4.73
C ALA A 125 12.66 -11.64 5.47
N THR A 126 11.57 -11.36 6.21
CA THR A 126 11.40 -10.14 6.99
C THR A 126 12.49 -9.98 8.04
N ILE A 127 12.82 -11.04 8.77
CA ILE A 127 13.93 -11.04 9.74
C ILE A 127 15.26 -10.77 9.02
N GLY A 128 15.52 -11.47 7.91
CA GLY A 128 16.74 -11.29 7.13
C GLY A 128 16.92 -9.87 6.61
N PHE A 129 15.87 -9.27 6.05
CA PHE A 129 15.90 -7.87 5.60
C PHE A 129 15.95 -6.88 6.77
N GLY A 130 15.26 -7.18 7.89
CA GLY A 130 15.28 -6.33 9.09
C GLY A 130 16.64 -6.25 9.78
N MET A 131 17.54 -7.20 9.51
CA MET A 131 18.94 -7.14 9.96
C MET A 131 19.83 -6.25 9.09
N LEU A 132 19.33 -5.76 7.95
CA LEU A 132 20.06 -4.86 7.07
C LEU A 132 19.84 -3.40 7.49
N ASP A 133 20.82 -2.54 7.12
CA ASP A 133 20.66 -1.10 7.28
C ASP A 133 19.45 -0.59 6.45
N VAL A 134 18.76 0.42 6.96
CA VAL A 134 17.58 1.04 6.32
C VAL A 134 17.87 1.44 4.86
N ASP A 135 19.07 1.96 4.57
CA ASP A 135 19.47 2.36 3.21
C ASP A 135 19.49 1.16 2.24
N LYS A 136 19.90 -0.02 2.71
CA LYS A 136 19.93 -1.24 1.90
C LYS A 136 18.53 -1.76 1.64
N VAL A 137 17.67 -1.72 2.66
CA VAL A 137 16.25 -2.12 2.54
C VAL A 137 15.53 -1.19 1.56
N THR A 138 15.68 0.12 1.74
CA THR A 138 15.12 1.14 0.83
C THR A 138 15.63 0.96 -0.60
N GLY A 139 16.92 0.67 -0.75
CA GLY A 139 17.54 0.37 -2.04
C GLY A 139 16.96 -0.87 -2.72
N ALA A 140 16.72 -1.94 -1.96
CA ALA A 140 16.12 -3.18 -2.46
C ALA A 140 14.67 -2.96 -2.90
N ILE A 141 13.86 -2.29 -2.08
CA ILE A 141 12.47 -1.93 -2.44
C ILE A 141 12.45 -1.06 -3.70
N GLY A 142 13.27 0.00 -3.74
CA GLY A 142 13.37 0.89 -4.89
C GLY A 142 13.84 0.22 -6.17
N ALA A 143 14.64 -0.85 -6.09
CA ALA A 143 15.08 -1.62 -7.24
C ALA A 143 14.02 -2.60 -7.76
N LEU A 144 13.19 -3.17 -6.88
CA LEU A 144 12.11 -4.10 -7.25
C LEU A 144 10.88 -3.38 -7.80
N THR A 145 10.59 -2.18 -7.32
CA THR A 145 9.39 -1.41 -7.67
C THR A 145 9.20 -1.16 -9.17
N PRO A 146 10.23 -0.82 -9.98
CA PRO A 146 10.07 -0.63 -11.43
C PRO A 146 9.56 -1.89 -12.15
N PHE A 147 10.03 -3.07 -11.73
CA PHE A 147 9.57 -4.35 -12.29
C PHE A 147 8.11 -4.60 -11.95
N LEU A 148 7.72 -4.34 -10.71
CA LEU A 148 6.35 -4.48 -10.23
C LEU A 148 5.42 -3.53 -10.99
N LEU A 149 5.79 -2.26 -11.15
CA LEU A 149 5.04 -1.28 -11.95
C LEU A 149 4.92 -1.71 -13.42
N ALA A 150 5.99 -2.24 -14.01
CA ALA A 150 5.93 -2.75 -15.38
C ALA A 150 4.92 -3.88 -15.52
N PHE A 151 4.89 -4.84 -14.59
CA PHE A 151 3.89 -5.92 -14.59
C PHE A 151 2.46 -5.39 -14.46
N VAL A 152 2.23 -4.44 -13.56
CA VAL A 152 0.90 -3.83 -13.38
C VAL A 152 0.47 -3.09 -14.65
N ILE A 153 1.34 -2.27 -15.23
CA ILE A 153 1.04 -1.51 -16.45
C ILE A 153 0.76 -2.45 -17.62
N ILE A 154 1.56 -3.50 -17.80
CA ILE A 154 1.37 -4.49 -18.86
C ILE A 154 0.05 -5.24 -18.64
N GLY A 155 -0.23 -5.71 -17.42
CA GLY A 155 -1.46 -6.44 -17.10
C GLY A 155 -2.72 -5.58 -17.31
N CYS A 156 -2.72 -4.37 -16.77
CA CYS A 156 -3.83 -3.43 -16.94
C CYS A 156 -4.00 -3.02 -18.42
N GLY A 157 -2.89 -2.73 -19.10
CA GLY A 157 -2.90 -2.39 -20.52
C GLY A 157 -3.45 -3.53 -21.40
N TRP A 158 -3.02 -4.75 -21.14
CA TRP A 158 -3.54 -5.94 -21.81
C TRP A 158 -5.04 -6.10 -21.61
N THR A 159 -5.51 -5.94 -20.37
CA THR A 159 -6.93 -6.06 -20.03
C THR A 159 -7.77 -4.97 -20.71
N LEU A 160 -7.27 -3.73 -20.77
CA LEU A 160 -7.95 -2.62 -21.43
C LEU A 160 -8.03 -2.78 -22.97
N ILE A 161 -6.98 -3.36 -23.58
CA ILE A 161 -6.93 -3.54 -25.03
C ILE A 161 -7.78 -4.73 -25.47
N ASN A 162 -7.76 -5.85 -24.72
CA ASN A 162 -8.42 -7.09 -25.10
C ASN A 162 -9.73 -7.34 -24.35
N GLY A 163 -10.02 -6.56 -23.31
CA GLY A 163 -11.27 -6.64 -22.56
C GLY A 163 -12.37 -5.83 -23.24
N ASP A 164 -13.59 -6.33 -23.15
CA ASP A 164 -14.77 -5.58 -23.56
C ASP A 164 -15.34 -4.92 -22.27
N PRO A 165 -15.18 -3.60 -22.11
CA PRO A 165 -15.58 -2.92 -20.87
C PRO A 165 -17.11 -2.81 -20.79
N ASP A 166 -17.73 -3.82 -20.23
CA ASP A 166 -19.17 -3.77 -19.90
C ASP A 166 -19.35 -3.13 -18.50
N TRP A 167 -19.69 -1.84 -18.53
CA TRP A 167 -19.94 -1.05 -17.30
C TRP A 167 -21.16 -1.56 -16.52
N ALA A 168 -22.13 -2.18 -17.18
CA ALA A 168 -23.30 -2.75 -16.53
C ALA A 168 -22.89 -4.02 -15.78
N ALA A 169 -22.10 -4.89 -16.40
CA ALA A 169 -21.55 -6.07 -15.77
C ALA A 169 -20.61 -5.69 -14.59
N LEU A 170 -19.81 -4.63 -14.71
CA LEU A 170 -18.97 -4.14 -13.63
C LEU A 170 -19.80 -3.72 -12.41
N ASN A 171 -20.87 -2.94 -12.62
CA ASN A 171 -21.75 -2.51 -11.53
C ASN A 171 -22.53 -3.68 -10.93
N ALA A 172 -22.95 -4.66 -11.73
CA ALA A 172 -23.60 -5.86 -11.25
C ALA A 172 -22.65 -6.75 -10.42
N ALA A 173 -21.39 -6.86 -10.86
CA ALA A 173 -20.35 -7.57 -10.11
C ALA A 173 -20.02 -6.85 -8.78
N ALA A 174 -19.93 -5.52 -8.80
CA ALA A 174 -19.70 -4.71 -7.61
C ALA A 174 -20.80 -4.92 -6.55
N ALA A 175 -22.05 -5.08 -6.95
CA ALA A 175 -23.16 -5.34 -6.02
C ALA A 175 -23.01 -6.66 -5.24
N ASN A 176 -22.20 -7.59 -5.72
CA ASN A 176 -21.93 -8.88 -5.07
C ASN A 176 -20.67 -8.84 -4.20
N VAL A 177 -19.95 -7.72 -4.15
CA VAL A 177 -18.76 -7.55 -3.31
C VAL A 177 -19.18 -6.84 -2.03
N ASP A 178 -19.11 -7.54 -0.90
CA ASP A 178 -19.33 -6.94 0.41
C ASP A 178 -18.19 -6.00 0.77
N SER A 179 -18.39 -4.71 0.52
CA SER A 179 -17.52 -3.68 1.08
C SER A 179 -17.95 -3.36 2.50
N SER A 180 -17.03 -3.41 3.44
CA SER A 180 -17.28 -2.99 4.83
C SER A 180 -17.48 -1.47 4.97
N LEU A 181 -17.29 -0.71 3.89
CA LEU A 181 -17.32 0.75 3.89
C LEU A 181 -18.58 1.26 3.16
N PRO A 182 -19.27 2.26 3.70
CA PRO A 182 -20.59 2.65 3.22
C PRO A 182 -20.57 3.40 1.87
N ASN A 183 -19.47 4.09 1.54
CA ASN A 183 -19.38 4.97 0.37
C ASN A 183 -17.97 4.97 -0.24
N TRP A 184 -17.88 5.16 -1.56
CA TRP A 184 -16.64 5.20 -2.32
C TRP A 184 -15.63 6.26 -1.82
N TRP A 185 -16.10 7.43 -1.37
CA TRP A 185 -15.23 8.49 -0.87
C TRP A 185 -14.69 8.19 0.54
N ILE A 186 -15.50 7.56 1.41
CA ILE A 186 -15.03 7.06 2.71
C ILE A 186 -13.99 5.97 2.49
N SER A 187 -14.21 5.12 1.51
CA SER A 187 -13.26 4.07 1.13
C SER A 187 -11.93 4.66 0.66
N ALA A 188 -11.96 5.68 -0.19
CA ALA A 188 -10.76 6.38 -0.65
C ALA A 188 -10.00 7.05 0.51
N LEU A 189 -10.70 7.69 1.46
CA LEU A 189 -10.10 8.27 2.65
C LEU A 189 -9.47 7.21 3.56
N ASN A 190 -10.16 6.09 3.78
CA ASN A 190 -9.67 4.99 4.60
C ASN A 190 -8.42 4.36 3.99
N TYR A 191 -8.47 4.08 2.68
CA TYR A 191 -7.32 3.56 1.93
C TYR A 191 -6.11 4.49 2.01
N THR A 192 -6.33 5.80 1.81
CA THR A 192 -5.27 6.80 1.92
C THR A 192 -4.70 6.86 3.33
N GLY A 193 -5.57 6.89 4.36
CA GLY A 193 -5.13 6.92 5.75
C GLY A 193 -4.30 5.71 6.15
N LEU A 194 -4.70 4.51 5.70
CA LEU A 194 -3.95 3.27 5.94
C LEU A 194 -2.55 3.34 5.32
N ASN A 195 -2.45 3.78 4.06
CA ASN A 195 -1.18 3.81 3.34
C ASN A 195 -0.26 4.98 3.76
N VAL A 196 -0.80 6.06 4.27
CA VAL A 196 -0.01 7.19 4.80
C VAL A 196 0.65 6.82 6.15
N MET A 197 0.07 5.86 6.90
CA MET A 197 0.66 5.37 8.15
C MET A 197 1.76 4.31 7.92
N CYS A 198 1.90 3.76 6.73
CA CYS A 198 2.99 2.85 6.34
C CYS A 198 4.24 3.61 5.90
#